data_8ea4edf4ac78e6c7251c31378f754c2c
#
_entry.id   8ea4edf4ac78e6c7251c31378f754c2c
#
_cell.length_a   1.000
_cell.length_b   1.000
_cell.length_c   1.000
_cell.angle_alpha   90.00
_cell.angle_beta   90.00
_cell.angle_gamma   90.00
#
_symmetry.space_group_name_H-M   'P 1'
#
loop_
_entity.id
_entity.type
_entity.pdbx_description
1 polymer ?
#
loop_
_entity_poly.entity_id
_entity_poly.type
_entity_poly.pdbx_seq_one_letter_code
_entity_poly.pdbx_strand_id
1 'polypeptide(L)'
;MSDLKKIKDEFLIKLNDKLNLLEINQIKSDLFGKNGLVSSQFKKIGTIAESERKKFASDLNLIKDELQDLINSKINEVENVEINKKLEKEKIDITLPERSFVRGKIHPVSQTIDEISSIFSEIGFSVEEGPDVENEYNNFTALNTPDNHPARDMHDTFYLDEKKQKLLRTHTSPVQIRTMLKDKPPFKIIAPGRTYRSDSDQTHAPMFHQVEGLHIDKNINMGHLKGCLNYFIKEFFEVDKIKMRFRPSHFPFTEPSAEVDIGYEMKDGKIIIGEGDQWLEILGCGMVHPNVLK
;
A
#
# COMPACT_ATOMS: atom_id res chain seq x y z
N MET A 1 32.79 65.90 -25.21
CA MET A 1 31.33 65.61 -25.28
C MET A 1 30.87 65.05 -26.62
N SER A 2 31.41 65.44 -27.77
CA SER A 2 30.97 64.91 -29.11
C SER A 2 31.26 63.39 -29.28
N ASP A 3 32.41 62.90 -28.80
CA ASP A 3 32.86 61.53 -29.02
C ASP A 3 32.09 60.52 -28.15
N LEU A 4 31.67 60.86 -26.92
CA LEU A 4 30.89 59.98 -26.05
C LEU A 4 29.44 59.84 -26.54
N LYS A 5 28.82 60.89 -27.06
CA LYS A 5 27.51 60.83 -27.67
C LYS A 5 27.54 59.97 -28.97
N LYS A 6 28.57 60.09 -29.77
CA LYS A 6 28.74 59.26 -31.00
C LYS A 6 28.84 57.76 -30.66
N ILE A 7 29.58 57.39 -29.58
CA ILE A 7 29.68 56.03 -29.14
C ILE A 7 28.29 55.47 -28.73
N LYS A 8 27.48 56.29 -28.02
CA LYS A 8 26.13 55.94 -27.65
C LYS A 8 25.20 55.71 -28.83
N ASP A 9 25.25 56.67 -29.81
CA ASP A 9 24.40 56.65 -30.99
C ASP A 9 24.76 55.46 -31.92
N GLU A 10 26.05 55.19 -32.16
CA GLU A 10 26.55 54.07 -32.95
C GLU A 10 26.16 52.71 -32.29
N PHE A 11 26.15 52.66 -30.94
CA PHE A 11 25.74 51.49 -30.20
C PHE A 11 24.23 51.22 -30.31
N LEU A 12 23.40 52.28 -30.16
CA LEU A 12 21.95 52.17 -30.30
C LEU A 12 21.53 51.67 -31.69
N ILE A 13 22.26 52.03 -32.73
CA ILE A 13 22.03 51.51 -34.08
C ILE A 13 22.39 50.04 -34.20
N LYS A 14 23.41 49.57 -33.49
CA LYS A 14 23.81 48.16 -33.45
C LYS A 14 22.88 47.26 -32.66
N LEU A 15 22.20 47.82 -31.66
CA LEU A 15 21.24 47.10 -30.77
C LEU A 15 19.87 47.04 -31.48
N ASN A 16 19.74 46.19 -32.45
CA ASN A 16 18.47 45.98 -33.16
C ASN A 16 17.71 44.79 -32.59
N ASP A 17 16.44 44.64 -32.94
CA ASP A 17 15.54 43.63 -32.41
C ASP A 17 15.79 42.19 -32.93
N LYS A 18 16.77 42.01 -33.81
CA LYS A 18 17.09 40.71 -34.45
C LYS A 18 18.32 40.00 -33.87
N LEU A 19 18.95 40.59 -32.84
CA LEU A 19 20.17 40.06 -32.25
C LEU A 19 19.90 38.83 -31.40
N ASN A 20 20.77 37.86 -31.52
CA ASN A 20 20.80 36.71 -30.64
C ASN A 20 21.72 36.99 -29.42
N LEU A 21 21.63 36.12 -28.41
CA LEU A 21 22.35 36.24 -27.15
C LEU A 21 23.90 36.33 -27.34
N LEU A 22 24.44 35.58 -28.31
CA LEU A 22 25.86 35.59 -28.65
C LEU A 22 26.30 36.92 -29.25
N GLU A 23 25.49 37.51 -30.12
CA GLU A 23 25.75 38.79 -30.75
C GLU A 23 25.70 39.93 -29.73
N ILE A 24 24.72 39.91 -28.80
CA ILE A 24 24.62 40.88 -27.71
C ILE A 24 25.84 40.78 -26.78
N ASN A 25 26.27 39.57 -26.43
CA ASN A 25 27.44 39.36 -25.58
C ASN A 25 28.75 39.83 -26.32
N GLN A 26 28.83 39.65 -27.64
CA GLN A 26 29.94 40.21 -28.44
C GLN A 26 29.97 41.76 -28.38
N ILE A 27 28.82 42.37 -28.59
CA ILE A 27 28.68 43.84 -28.48
C ILE A 27 29.06 44.32 -27.04
N LYS A 28 28.65 43.58 -25.99
CA LYS A 28 29.04 43.87 -24.60
C LYS A 28 30.56 43.79 -24.44
N SER A 29 31.21 42.82 -25.04
CA SER A 29 32.66 42.66 -24.99
C SER A 29 33.39 43.76 -25.77
N ASP A 30 32.85 44.16 -26.91
CA ASP A 30 33.42 45.24 -27.75
C ASP A 30 33.32 46.61 -27.06
N LEU A 31 32.32 46.80 -26.18
CA LEU A 31 32.17 48.04 -25.39
C LEU A 31 32.99 48.04 -24.13
N PHE A 32 32.85 46.98 -23.31
CA PHE A 32 33.36 46.94 -21.93
C PHE A 32 34.53 46.00 -21.72
N GLY A 33 34.93 45.24 -22.75
CA GLY A 33 36.10 44.38 -22.67
C GLY A 33 37.38 45.14 -22.43
N LYS A 34 38.48 44.43 -22.18
CA LYS A 34 39.79 45.00 -21.83
C LYS A 34 40.31 46.09 -22.78
N ASN A 35 39.94 45.98 -24.07
CA ASN A 35 40.24 46.91 -25.15
C ASN A 35 38.97 47.55 -25.75
N GLY A 36 37.86 47.50 -25.02
CA GLY A 36 36.57 48.00 -25.49
C GLY A 36 36.54 49.53 -25.62
N LEU A 37 35.57 50.00 -26.41
CA LEU A 37 35.43 51.43 -26.73
C LEU A 37 35.28 52.29 -25.47
N VAL A 38 34.42 51.87 -24.52
CA VAL A 38 34.21 52.58 -23.27
C VAL A 38 35.44 52.48 -22.36
N SER A 39 36.03 51.28 -22.26
CA SER A 39 37.22 51.01 -21.46
C SER A 39 38.44 51.80 -21.94
N SER A 40 38.58 52.08 -23.27
CA SER A 40 39.63 52.86 -23.82
C SER A 40 39.48 54.37 -23.49
N GLN A 41 38.23 54.84 -23.32
CA GLN A 41 38.01 56.25 -22.89
C GLN A 41 38.41 56.49 -21.42
N PHE A 42 38.24 55.49 -20.55
CA PHE A 42 38.74 55.56 -19.20
C PHE A 42 40.28 55.72 -19.12
N LYS A 43 41.02 55.09 -20.05
CA LYS A 43 42.47 55.21 -20.15
C LYS A 43 42.91 56.64 -20.54
N LYS A 44 42.07 57.38 -21.31
CA LYS A 44 42.34 58.75 -21.73
C LYS A 44 42.10 59.80 -20.69
N ILE A 45 41.44 59.47 -19.56
CA ILE A 45 41.19 60.44 -18.44
C ILE A 45 42.53 61.00 -17.93
N GLY A 46 43.61 60.22 -17.95
CA GLY A 46 44.92 60.68 -17.51
C GLY A 46 45.52 61.80 -18.37
N THR A 47 45.08 61.99 -19.62
CA THR A 47 45.61 62.95 -20.58
C THR A 47 44.80 64.26 -20.62
N ILE A 48 43.69 64.33 -19.85
CA ILE A 48 42.78 65.51 -19.79
C ILE A 48 43.25 66.52 -18.69
N ALA A 49 43.02 67.78 -18.92
CA ALA A 49 43.36 68.83 -17.93
C ALA A 49 42.65 68.63 -16.58
N GLU A 50 43.32 68.87 -15.49
CA GLU A 50 42.90 68.53 -14.14
C GLU A 50 41.51 69.12 -13.72
N SER A 51 41.20 70.33 -14.24
CA SER A 51 39.90 71.01 -14.02
C SER A 51 38.70 70.29 -14.66
N GLU A 52 38.94 69.52 -15.76
CA GLU A 52 37.85 68.87 -16.51
C GLU A 52 37.74 67.35 -16.24
N ARG A 53 38.73 66.73 -15.59
CA ARG A 53 38.79 65.30 -15.29
C ARG A 53 37.56 64.81 -14.54
N LYS A 54 37.15 65.52 -13.49
CA LYS A 54 35.98 65.06 -12.66
C LYS A 54 34.68 65.06 -13.46
N LYS A 55 34.46 66.11 -14.28
CA LYS A 55 33.27 66.22 -15.11
C LYS A 55 33.25 65.10 -16.20
N PHE A 56 34.37 64.89 -16.89
CA PHE A 56 34.50 63.87 -17.91
C PHE A 56 34.34 62.43 -17.35
N ALA A 57 34.93 62.21 -16.16
CA ALA A 57 34.76 60.90 -15.51
C ALA A 57 33.30 60.62 -15.04
N SER A 58 32.59 61.65 -14.57
CA SER A 58 31.18 61.57 -14.20
C SER A 58 30.31 61.29 -15.42
N ASP A 59 30.51 62.01 -16.50
CA ASP A 59 29.74 61.83 -17.75
C ASP A 59 30.03 60.47 -18.40
N LEU A 60 31.28 59.96 -18.32
CA LEU A 60 31.64 58.64 -18.81
C LEU A 60 31.02 57.51 -17.99
N ASN A 61 30.96 57.66 -16.66
CA ASN A 61 30.27 56.66 -15.81
C ASN A 61 28.77 56.65 -16.08
N LEU A 62 28.12 57.81 -16.23
CA LEU A 62 26.69 57.86 -16.57
C LEU A 62 26.40 57.12 -17.90
N ILE A 63 27.19 57.41 -18.93
CA ILE A 63 27.03 56.73 -20.24
C ILE A 63 27.31 55.23 -20.12
N LYS A 64 28.31 54.82 -19.35
CA LYS A 64 28.62 53.43 -19.08
C LYS A 64 27.43 52.72 -18.43
N ASP A 65 26.86 53.29 -17.38
CA ASP A 65 25.75 52.72 -16.64
C ASP A 65 24.49 52.63 -17.52
N GLU A 66 24.17 53.72 -18.27
CA GLU A 66 23.06 53.70 -19.23
C GLU A 66 23.20 52.58 -20.30
N LEU A 67 24.42 52.42 -20.90
CA LEU A 67 24.69 51.39 -21.89
C LEU A 67 24.64 49.99 -21.29
N GLN A 68 25.06 49.83 -20.05
CA GLN A 68 25.02 48.54 -19.33
C GLN A 68 23.58 48.11 -19.02
N ASP A 69 22.75 49.10 -18.60
CA ASP A 69 21.33 48.84 -18.35
C ASP A 69 20.58 48.47 -19.63
N LEU A 70 20.85 49.15 -20.74
CA LEU A 70 20.29 48.83 -22.06
C LEU A 70 20.66 47.43 -22.53
N ILE A 71 21.93 47.01 -22.36
CA ILE A 71 22.39 45.68 -22.74
C ILE A 71 21.70 44.64 -21.83
N ASN A 72 21.66 44.83 -20.52
CA ASN A 72 21.04 43.88 -19.60
C ASN A 72 19.54 43.77 -19.87
N SER A 73 18.85 44.87 -20.17
CA SER A 73 17.44 44.85 -20.57
C SER A 73 17.22 44.03 -21.85
N LYS A 74 18.10 44.22 -22.84
CA LYS A 74 17.99 43.46 -24.13
C LYS A 74 18.33 41.98 -23.96
N ILE A 75 19.30 41.63 -23.12
CA ILE A 75 19.59 40.22 -22.75
C ILE A 75 18.35 39.57 -22.14
N ASN A 76 17.76 40.21 -21.13
CA ASN A 76 16.57 39.70 -20.46
C ASN A 76 15.39 39.50 -21.44
N GLU A 77 15.23 40.46 -22.39
CA GLU A 77 14.18 40.34 -23.41
C GLU A 77 14.38 39.12 -24.31
N VAL A 78 15.61 38.91 -24.82
CA VAL A 78 15.94 37.77 -25.68
C VAL A 78 15.83 36.46 -24.93
N GLU A 79 16.33 36.38 -23.68
CA GLU A 79 16.19 35.19 -22.84
C GLU A 79 14.72 34.84 -22.57
N ASN A 80 13.89 35.84 -22.26
CA ASN A 80 12.45 35.63 -22.05
C ASN A 80 11.76 35.12 -23.34
N VAL A 81 12.12 35.62 -24.50
CA VAL A 81 11.59 35.15 -25.78
C VAL A 81 12.01 33.68 -26.05
N GLU A 82 13.26 33.33 -25.75
CA GLU A 82 13.74 31.95 -25.89
C GLU A 82 13.05 31.01 -24.87
N ILE A 83 12.91 31.43 -23.62
CA ILE A 83 12.20 30.67 -22.58
C ILE A 83 10.74 30.43 -23.02
N ASN A 84 10.04 31.49 -23.45
CA ASN A 84 8.65 31.35 -23.88
C ASN A 84 8.49 30.42 -25.09
N LYS A 85 9.38 30.50 -26.08
CA LYS A 85 9.39 29.56 -27.20
C LYS A 85 9.62 28.12 -26.76
N LYS A 86 10.45 27.89 -25.75
CA LYS A 86 10.71 26.59 -25.17
C LYS A 86 9.49 26.07 -24.44
N LEU A 87 8.88 26.91 -23.59
CA LEU A 87 7.66 26.58 -22.86
C LEU A 87 6.47 26.24 -23.78
N GLU A 88 6.33 26.99 -24.90
CA GLU A 88 5.30 26.66 -25.90
C GLU A 88 5.50 25.29 -26.54
N LYS A 89 6.76 24.92 -26.83
CA LYS A 89 7.09 23.60 -27.39
C LYS A 89 6.90 22.45 -26.37
N GLU A 90 7.10 22.73 -25.09
CA GLU A 90 6.97 21.78 -24.00
C GLU A 90 5.54 21.74 -23.43
N LYS A 91 4.59 22.50 -24.00
CA LYS A 91 3.20 22.53 -23.54
C LYS A 91 2.56 21.15 -23.68
N ILE A 92 2.19 20.59 -22.52
CA ILE A 92 1.47 19.31 -22.44
C ILE A 92 -0.03 19.60 -22.51
N ASP A 93 -0.75 18.83 -23.32
CA ASP A 93 -2.21 18.89 -23.34
C ASP A 93 -2.78 18.22 -22.08
N ILE A 94 -3.18 19.04 -21.12
CA ILE A 94 -3.79 18.59 -19.86
C ILE A 94 -5.29 18.28 -20.00
N THR A 95 -5.89 18.46 -21.18
CA THR A 95 -7.30 18.14 -21.42
C THR A 95 -7.50 16.66 -21.78
N LEU A 96 -6.41 15.94 -22.10
CA LEU A 96 -6.48 14.51 -22.28
C LEU A 96 -6.82 13.82 -20.96
N PRO A 97 -7.77 12.88 -20.96
CA PRO A 97 -8.12 12.14 -19.76
C PRO A 97 -6.88 11.38 -19.24
N GLU A 98 -6.69 11.39 -17.95
CA GLU A 98 -5.67 10.61 -17.27
C GLU A 98 -5.80 9.14 -17.68
N ARG A 99 -4.69 8.49 -18.03
CA ARG A 99 -4.72 7.04 -18.24
C ARG A 99 -5.20 6.41 -16.94
N SER A 100 -6.37 5.78 -16.98
CA SER A 100 -6.91 5.06 -15.83
C SER A 100 -5.92 3.98 -15.42
N PHE A 101 -5.25 4.18 -14.29
CA PHE A 101 -4.55 3.11 -13.63
C PHE A 101 -5.59 2.10 -13.16
N VAL A 102 -5.56 0.91 -13.75
CA VAL A 102 -6.33 -0.22 -13.21
C VAL A 102 -5.70 -0.54 -11.86
N ARG A 103 -6.29 -0.02 -10.78
CA ARG A 103 -5.90 -0.41 -9.43
C ARG A 103 -6.28 -1.87 -9.25
N GLY A 104 -5.30 -2.71 -8.96
CA GLY A 104 -5.57 -4.08 -8.53
C GLY A 104 -6.46 -4.05 -7.29
N LYS A 105 -7.26 -5.10 -7.11
CA LYS A 105 -8.09 -5.31 -5.90
C LYS A 105 -7.67 -6.61 -5.26
N ILE A 106 -7.59 -6.63 -3.94
CA ILE A 106 -7.37 -7.87 -3.18
C ILE A 106 -8.68 -8.68 -3.21
N HIS A 107 -8.56 -10.00 -3.36
CA HIS A 107 -9.71 -10.88 -3.35
C HIS A 107 -10.43 -10.83 -1.99
N PRO A 108 -11.79 -10.81 -1.94
CA PRO A 108 -12.54 -10.73 -0.68
C PRO A 108 -12.13 -11.77 0.36
N VAL A 109 -11.89 -13.02 -0.04
CA VAL A 109 -11.43 -14.08 0.87
C VAL A 109 -10.08 -13.74 1.51
N SER A 110 -9.13 -13.18 0.74
CA SER A 110 -7.84 -12.75 1.30
C SER A 110 -8.01 -11.61 2.28
N GLN A 111 -8.87 -10.63 1.97
CA GLN A 111 -9.18 -9.53 2.91
C GLN A 111 -9.78 -10.06 4.21
N THR A 112 -10.73 -11.01 4.12
CA THR A 112 -11.36 -11.63 5.30
C THR A 112 -10.35 -12.41 6.15
N ILE A 113 -9.43 -13.16 5.52
CA ILE A 113 -8.36 -13.88 6.24
C ILE A 113 -7.42 -12.91 6.94
N ASP A 114 -7.03 -11.82 6.27
CA ASP A 114 -6.16 -10.78 6.85
C ASP A 114 -6.85 -10.10 8.05
N GLU A 115 -8.13 -9.79 7.93
CA GLU A 115 -8.93 -9.19 8.99
C GLU A 115 -9.06 -10.11 10.20
N ILE A 116 -9.45 -11.39 10.00
CA ILE A 116 -9.52 -12.39 11.06
C ILE A 116 -8.15 -12.54 11.73
N SER A 117 -7.08 -12.62 10.94
CA SER A 117 -5.71 -12.75 11.45
C SER A 117 -5.30 -11.55 12.29
N SER A 118 -5.69 -10.34 11.89
CA SER A 118 -5.44 -9.12 12.67
C SER A 118 -6.16 -9.14 14.01
N ILE A 119 -7.45 -9.44 14.03
CA ILE A 119 -8.26 -9.52 15.26
C ILE A 119 -7.67 -10.54 16.26
N PHE A 120 -7.30 -11.73 15.78
CA PHE A 120 -6.71 -12.76 16.64
C PHE A 120 -5.29 -12.40 17.10
N SER A 121 -4.51 -11.69 16.29
CA SER A 121 -3.17 -11.22 16.65
C SER A 121 -3.23 -10.21 17.81
N GLU A 122 -4.23 -9.33 17.86
CA GLU A 122 -4.45 -8.37 18.96
C GLU A 122 -4.62 -9.05 20.31
N ILE A 123 -5.24 -10.24 20.33
CA ILE A 123 -5.39 -11.03 21.54
C ILE A 123 -4.30 -12.10 21.71
N GLY A 124 -3.19 -11.99 20.94
CA GLY A 124 -1.96 -12.76 21.12
C GLY A 124 -1.95 -14.14 20.47
N PHE A 125 -2.76 -14.39 19.44
CA PHE A 125 -2.61 -15.57 18.60
C PHE A 125 -1.56 -15.34 17.52
N SER A 126 -0.77 -16.36 17.19
CA SER A 126 0.10 -16.42 16.01
C SER A 126 -0.59 -17.16 14.87
N VAL A 127 -0.21 -16.82 13.64
CA VAL A 127 -0.69 -17.52 12.45
C VAL A 127 0.24 -18.68 12.14
N GLU A 128 -0.32 -19.89 12.01
CA GLU A 128 0.39 -21.10 11.60
C GLU A 128 -0.19 -21.63 10.30
N GLU A 129 0.67 -22.08 9.40
CA GLU A 129 0.29 -22.61 8.10
C GLU A 129 0.67 -24.08 7.96
N GLY A 130 -0.04 -24.78 7.08
CA GLY A 130 0.25 -26.16 6.75
C GLY A 130 -0.12 -26.53 5.31
N PRO A 131 0.34 -27.69 4.82
CA PRO A 131 0.11 -28.11 3.45
C PRO A 131 -1.34 -28.48 3.18
N ASP A 132 -1.80 -28.26 1.96
CA ASP A 132 -3.12 -28.71 1.49
C ASP A 132 -3.18 -30.25 1.36
N VAL A 133 -2.06 -30.87 0.99
CA VAL A 133 -1.93 -32.33 0.90
C VAL A 133 -1.44 -32.89 2.23
N GLU A 134 -2.28 -33.70 2.86
CA GLU A 134 -2.02 -34.26 4.17
C GLU A 134 -1.99 -35.77 4.16
N ASN A 135 -1.47 -36.35 5.26
CA ASN A 135 -1.60 -37.74 5.55
C ASN A 135 -2.86 -38.01 6.40
N GLU A 136 -3.34 -39.25 6.33
CA GLU A 136 -4.53 -39.70 7.06
C GLU A 136 -4.35 -39.57 8.59
N TYR A 137 -3.14 -39.78 9.09
CA TYR A 137 -2.85 -39.65 10.53
C TYR A 137 -3.17 -38.23 11.03
N ASN A 138 -2.60 -37.18 10.41
CA ASN A 138 -2.80 -35.80 10.85
C ASN A 138 -4.23 -35.32 10.62
N ASN A 139 -4.89 -35.81 9.53
CA ASN A 139 -6.22 -35.33 9.17
C ASN A 139 -7.34 -36.02 9.98
N PHE A 140 -7.11 -37.23 10.46
CA PHE A 140 -8.15 -38.02 11.13
C PHE A 140 -7.68 -38.68 12.43
N THR A 141 -6.66 -39.54 12.40
CA THR A 141 -6.29 -40.38 13.52
C THR A 141 -5.85 -39.57 14.74
N ALA A 142 -4.96 -38.62 14.57
CA ALA A 142 -4.49 -37.74 15.64
C ALA A 142 -5.60 -36.81 16.15
N LEU A 143 -6.66 -36.61 15.37
CA LEU A 143 -7.85 -35.83 15.73
C LEU A 143 -8.98 -36.70 16.31
N ASN A 144 -8.65 -37.89 16.81
CA ASN A 144 -9.59 -38.78 17.45
C ASN A 144 -10.77 -39.21 16.55
N THR A 145 -10.60 -39.14 15.22
CA THR A 145 -11.62 -39.62 14.27
C THR A 145 -11.46 -41.13 14.07
N PRO A 146 -12.43 -41.96 14.41
CA PRO A 146 -12.30 -43.40 14.31
C PRO A 146 -12.27 -43.88 12.86
N ASP A 147 -11.74 -45.10 12.63
CA ASP A 147 -11.53 -45.63 11.26
C ASP A 147 -12.83 -45.83 10.49
N ASN A 148 -13.94 -46.11 11.16
CA ASN A 148 -15.26 -46.27 10.59
C ASN A 148 -16.09 -44.98 10.51
N HIS A 149 -15.47 -43.83 10.71
CA HIS A 149 -16.18 -42.57 10.64
C HIS A 149 -16.55 -42.22 9.18
N PRO A 150 -17.78 -41.73 8.89
CA PRO A 150 -18.20 -41.43 7.51
C PRO A 150 -17.28 -40.44 6.80
N ALA A 151 -16.75 -39.42 7.49
CA ALA A 151 -15.83 -38.46 6.90
C ALA A 151 -14.55 -39.07 6.31
N ARG A 152 -14.20 -40.31 6.63
CA ARG A 152 -13.10 -41.05 5.99
C ARG A 152 -13.52 -41.77 4.71
N ASP A 153 -14.79 -41.70 4.33
CA ASP A 153 -15.26 -42.30 3.09
C ASP A 153 -14.72 -41.53 1.87
N MET A 154 -14.51 -42.25 0.78
CA MET A 154 -14.11 -41.66 -0.51
C MET A 154 -15.20 -40.73 -1.09
N HIS A 155 -16.42 -40.85 -0.61
CA HIS A 155 -17.50 -39.93 -0.99
C HIS A 155 -17.36 -38.54 -0.37
N ASP A 156 -16.71 -38.45 0.80
CA ASP A 156 -16.57 -37.18 1.53
C ASP A 156 -15.16 -36.60 1.48
N THR A 157 -14.13 -37.41 1.16
CA THR A 157 -12.72 -37.04 1.18
C THR A 157 -12.02 -37.30 -0.15
N PHE A 158 -11.29 -36.34 -0.66
CA PHE A 158 -10.44 -36.51 -1.84
C PHE A 158 -9.13 -37.18 -1.49
N TYR A 159 -9.01 -38.47 -1.73
CA TYR A 159 -7.76 -39.22 -1.63
C TYR A 159 -6.94 -39.09 -2.92
N LEU A 160 -5.64 -38.94 -2.79
CA LEU A 160 -4.71 -38.77 -3.91
C LEU A 160 -4.03 -40.07 -4.31
N ASP A 161 -4.15 -41.14 -3.51
CA ASP A 161 -3.60 -42.46 -3.79
C ASP A 161 -4.58 -43.55 -3.42
N GLU A 162 -4.42 -44.72 -4.08
CA GLU A 162 -5.27 -45.89 -3.85
C GLU A 162 -5.14 -46.50 -2.44
N LYS A 163 -4.00 -46.24 -1.76
CA LYS A 163 -3.73 -46.71 -0.41
C LYS A 163 -4.28 -45.79 0.66
N LYS A 164 -4.96 -44.71 0.26
CA LYS A 164 -5.52 -43.68 1.15
C LYS A 164 -4.51 -43.05 2.11
N GLN A 165 -3.23 -43.00 1.72
CA GLN A 165 -2.16 -42.46 2.57
C GLN A 165 -2.08 -40.93 2.48
N LYS A 166 -2.45 -40.38 1.32
CA LYS A 166 -2.45 -38.93 1.07
C LYS A 166 -3.83 -38.49 0.62
N LEU A 167 -4.22 -37.33 1.11
CA LEU A 167 -5.53 -36.73 0.83
C LEU A 167 -5.42 -35.18 0.78
N LEU A 168 -6.43 -34.55 0.22
CA LEU A 168 -6.64 -33.13 0.40
C LEU A 168 -7.33 -32.91 1.75
N ARG A 169 -6.73 -32.06 2.61
CA ARG A 169 -7.23 -31.85 3.98
C ARG A 169 -8.70 -31.40 3.99
N THR A 170 -9.50 -32.04 4.85
CA THR A 170 -10.94 -31.74 4.97
C THR A 170 -11.27 -30.61 5.92
N HIS A 171 -10.29 -30.16 6.69
CA HIS A 171 -10.31 -29.04 7.61
C HIS A 171 -8.87 -28.54 7.86
N THR A 172 -8.69 -27.43 8.56
CA THR A 172 -7.36 -26.89 8.87
C THR A 172 -6.76 -27.46 10.16
N SER A 173 -7.47 -28.33 10.88
CA SER A 173 -7.01 -28.97 12.12
C SER A 173 -5.69 -29.75 12.00
N PRO A 174 -5.26 -30.32 10.86
CA PRO A 174 -3.94 -30.91 10.73
C PRO A 174 -2.79 -29.95 11.10
N VAL A 175 -2.98 -28.63 10.92
CA VAL A 175 -1.99 -27.62 11.34
C VAL A 175 -1.82 -27.63 12.85
N GLN A 176 -2.91 -27.80 13.61
CA GLN A 176 -2.86 -27.91 15.07
C GLN A 176 -2.03 -29.12 15.50
N ILE A 177 -2.24 -30.29 14.86
CA ILE A 177 -1.46 -31.50 15.12
C ILE A 177 0.01 -31.28 14.79
N ARG A 178 0.33 -30.68 13.66
CA ARG A 178 1.71 -30.38 13.25
C ARG A 178 2.40 -29.45 14.25
N THR A 179 1.71 -28.44 14.73
CA THR A 179 2.25 -27.50 15.75
C THR A 179 2.51 -28.23 17.08
N MET A 180 1.57 -29.05 17.53
CA MET A 180 1.72 -29.83 18.78
C MET A 180 2.83 -30.89 18.69
N LEU A 181 3.08 -31.46 17.50
CA LEU A 181 4.19 -32.41 17.29
C LEU A 181 5.57 -31.72 17.22
N LYS A 182 5.61 -30.45 16.82
CA LYS A 182 6.83 -29.69 16.63
C LYS A 182 7.30 -29.02 17.92
N ASP A 183 6.37 -28.44 18.68
CA ASP A 183 6.66 -27.58 19.83
C ASP A 183 5.94 -28.07 21.09
N LYS A 184 6.20 -27.42 22.22
CA LYS A 184 5.54 -27.68 23.52
C LYS A 184 4.61 -26.53 23.89
N PRO A 185 3.47 -26.81 24.59
CA PRO A 185 2.59 -25.75 25.07
C PRO A 185 3.32 -24.75 25.97
N PRO A 186 2.85 -23.49 26.07
CA PRO A 186 1.52 -23.04 25.62
C PRO A 186 1.41 -22.81 24.12
N PHE A 187 0.23 -23.11 23.54
CA PHE A 187 -0.08 -22.78 22.16
C PHE A 187 -1.23 -21.77 22.09
N LYS A 188 -1.11 -20.78 21.23
CA LYS A 188 -2.17 -19.83 20.94
C LYS A 188 -2.06 -19.42 19.50
N ILE A 189 -2.69 -20.20 18.63
CA ILE A 189 -2.52 -20.15 17.18
C ILE A 189 -3.86 -20.08 16.46
N ILE A 190 -3.85 -19.49 15.27
CA ILE A 190 -4.88 -19.67 14.24
C ILE A 190 -4.28 -20.31 13.01
N ALA A 191 -5.07 -21.12 12.32
CA ALA A 191 -4.69 -21.84 11.12
C ALA A 191 -5.66 -21.49 9.98
N PRO A 192 -5.41 -20.43 9.21
CA PRO A 192 -6.15 -20.13 8.00
C PRO A 192 -5.72 -21.04 6.86
N GLY A 193 -6.64 -21.40 5.98
CA GLY A 193 -6.27 -22.17 4.80
C GLY A 193 -7.45 -22.70 4.00
N ARG A 194 -7.11 -23.31 2.87
CA ARG A 194 -8.06 -24.02 2.00
C ARG A 194 -8.36 -25.39 2.58
N THR A 195 -9.59 -25.83 2.39
CA THR A 195 -10.08 -27.15 2.77
C THR A 195 -10.89 -27.74 1.64
N TYR A 196 -10.99 -29.07 1.60
CA TYR A 196 -11.53 -29.78 0.47
C TYR A 196 -12.47 -30.89 0.96
N ARG A 197 -13.67 -30.93 0.41
CA ARG A 197 -14.65 -32.01 0.66
C ARG A 197 -15.27 -32.41 -0.66
N SER A 198 -15.47 -33.73 -0.85
CA SER A 198 -16.07 -34.24 -2.06
C SER A 198 -17.60 -34.03 -2.10
N ASP A 199 -18.04 -32.95 -1.52
CA ASP A 199 -19.43 -32.53 -1.47
C ASP A 199 -19.65 -31.38 -2.47
N SER A 200 -20.68 -31.51 -3.30
CA SER A 200 -20.98 -30.53 -4.35
C SER A 200 -22.48 -30.46 -4.58
N ASP A 201 -23.12 -29.49 -3.96
CA ASP A 201 -24.52 -29.14 -4.19
C ASP A 201 -24.69 -27.63 -4.42
N GLN A 202 -25.90 -27.12 -4.36
CA GLN A 202 -26.20 -25.71 -4.54
C GLN A 202 -25.58 -24.81 -3.46
N THR A 203 -25.25 -25.36 -2.29
CA THR A 203 -24.78 -24.63 -1.10
C THR A 203 -23.36 -24.99 -0.70
N HIS A 204 -22.80 -26.08 -1.23
CA HIS A 204 -21.48 -26.60 -0.90
C HIS A 204 -20.54 -26.56 -2.10
N ALA A 205 -19.39 -25.93 -1.93
CA ALA A 205 -18.31 -25.97 -2.91
C ALA A 205 -17.26 -27.03 -2.49
N PRO A 206 -16.67 -27.79 -3.43
CA PRO A 206 -15.68 -28.81 -3.10
C PRO A 206 -14.40 -28.25 -2.50
N MET A 207 -14.15 -26.97 -2.64
CA MET A 207 -13.06 -26.23 -1.99
C MET A 207 -13.63 -24.99 -1.32
N PHE A 208 -13.27 -24.77 -0.06
CA PHE A 208 -13.62 -23.57 0.70
C PHE A 208 -12.48 -23.17 1.62
N HIS A 209 -12.58 -22.00 2.23
CA HIS A 209 -11.59 -21.52 3.17
C HIS A 209 -12.11 -21.64 4.60
N GLN A 210 -11.21 -21.97 5.52
CA GLN A 210 -11.49 -22.12 6.94
C GLN A 210 -10.40 -21.45 7.75
N VAL A 211 -10.76 -20.92 8.91
CA VAL A 211 -9.82 -20.47 9.94
C VAL A 211 -10.15 -21.20 11.22
N GLU A 212 -9.22 -21.97 11.73
CA GLU A 212 -9.35 -22.63 13.04
C GLU A 212 -8.45 -21.97 14.07
N GLY A 213 -8.90 -21.91 15.34
CA GLY A 213 -8.12 -21.42 16.45
C GLY A 213 -7.83 -22.53 17.44
N LEU A 214 -6.61 -22.58 17.99
CA LEU A 214 -6.21 -23.46 19.09
C LEU A 214 -5.57 -22.65 20.21
N HIS A 215 -6.08 -22.85 21.44
CA HIS A 215 -5.45 -22.30 22.64
C HIS A 215 -5.26 -23.41 23.68
N ILE A 216 -4.03 -23.77 23.95
CA ILE A 216 -3.64 -24.74 24.97
C ILE A 216 -2.75 -24.05 25.97
N ASP A 217 -3.22 -23.94 27.22
CA ASP A 217 -2.47 -23.38 28.33
C ASP A 217 -3.03 -23.89 29.66
N LYS A 218 -2.33 -23.58 30.76
CA LYS A 218 -2.79 -23.89 32.12
C LYS A 218 -4.09 -23.17 32.44
N ASN A 219 -5.03 -23.89 33.03
CA ASN A 219 -6.32 -23.39 33.52
C ASN A 219 -7.28 -22.85 32.44
N ILE A 220 -7.04 -23.15 31.14
CA ILE A 220 -7.99 -22.84 30.10
C ILE A 220 -9.28 -23.63 30.28
N ASN A 221 -10.41 -22.96 30.08
CA ASN A 221 -11.73 -23.55 30.24
C ASN A 221 -12.75 -22.94 29.30
N MET A 222 -13.98 -23.44 29.33
CA MET A 222 -15.06 -23.02 28.43
C MET A 222 -15.39 -21.51 28.53
N GLY A 223 -15.13 -20.90 29.70
CA GLY A 223 -15.30 -19.45 29.86
C GLY A 223 -14.32 -18.62 29.00
N HIS A 224 -13.07 -19.08 28.91
CA HIS A 224 -12.07 -18.46 28.04
C HIS A 224 -12.43 -18.60 26.56
N LEU A 225 -12.91 -19.79 26.15
CA LEU A 225 -13.40 -19.99 24.79
C LEU A 225 -14.56 -19.04 24.46
N LYS A 226 -15.58 -18.97 25.32
CA LYS A 226 -16.72 -18.05 25.15
C LYS A 226 -16.28 -16.59 25.09
N GLY A 227 -15.33 -16.18 25.91
CA GLY A 227 -14.78 -14.82 25.92
C GLY A 227 -14.06 -14.49 24.63
N CYS A 228 -13.20 -15.41 24.15
CA CYS A 228 -12.48 -15.28 22.90
C CYS A 228 -13.44 -15.14 21.69
N LEU A 229 -14.45 -16.01 21.62
CA LEU A 229 -15.45 -15.98 20.54
C LEU A 229 -16.31 -14.71 20.60
N ASN A 230 -16.71 -14.25 21.78
CA ASN A 230 -17.46 -13.01 21.91
C ASN A 230 -16.63 -11.80 21.44
N TYR A 231 -15.35 -11.74 21.77
CA TYR A 231 -14.44 -10.71 21.30
C TYR A 231 -14.33 -10.75 19.77
N PHE A 232 -13.97 -11.89 19.21
CA PHE A 232 -13.83 -12.08 17.77
C PHE A 232 -15.08 -11.65 17.00
N ILE A 233 -16.25 -12.11 17.42
CA ILE A 233 -17.51 -11.84 16.71
C ILE A 233 -17.87 -10.36 16.75
N LYS A 234 -17.63 -9.68 17.89
CA LYS A 234 -17.89 -8.25 17.99
C LYS A 234 -16.97 -7.42 17.10
N GLU A 235 -15.68 -7.71 17.10
CA GLU A 235 -14.72 -7.01 16.25
C GLU A 235 -14.98 -7.28 14.76
N PHE A 236 -15.21 -8.54 14.40
CA PHE A 236 -15.42 -8.91 13.00
C PHE A 236 -16.70 -8.36 12.38
N PHE A 237 -17.79 -8.29 13.14
CA PHE A 237 -19.06 -7.71 12.68
C PHE A 237 -19.23 -6.24 13.04
N GLU A 238 -18.24 -5.63 13.68
CA GLU A 238 -18.25 -4.22 14.12
C GLU A 238 -19.49 -3.86 14.96
N VAL A 239 -19.84 -4.72 15.94
CA VAL A 239 -21.04 -4.55 16.77
C VAL A 239 -20.71 -4.49 18.27
N ASP A 240 -21.28 -3.52 18.99
CA ASP A 240 -21.11 -3.39 20.43
C ASP A 240 -21.80 -4.52 21.22
N LYS A 241 -22.97 -4.95 20.74
CA LYS A 241 -23.81 -5.95 21.39
C LYS A 241 -24.20 -7.04 20.42
N ILE A 242 -24.13 -8.30 20.91
CA ILE A 242 -24.49 -9.46 20.13
C ILE A 242 -25.13 -10.53 21.00
N LYS A 243 -26.24 -11.11 20.53
CA LYS A 243 -26.79 -12.34 21.10
C LYS A 243 -25.99 -13.51 20.56
N MET A 244 -25.46 -14.34 21.45
CA MET A 244 -24.77 -15.59 21.11
C MET A 244 -25.48 -16.75 21.77
N ARG A 245 -25.64 -17.84 21.03
CA ARG A 245 -26.19 -19.10 21.52
C ARG A 245 -25.21 -20.23 21.23
N PHE A 246 -24.96 -21.05 22.25
CA PHE A 246 -24.15 -22.27 22.13
C PHE A 246 -25.11 -23.45 22.14
N ARG A 247 -25.16 -24.19 21.04
CA ARG A 247 -25.93 -25.43 20.92
C ARG A 247 -24.98 -26.61 21.10
N PRO A 248 -25.29 -27.60 21.97
CA PRO A 248 -24.51 -28.83 22.03
C PRO A 248 -24.38 -29.49 20.65
N SER A 249 -23.17 -29.91 20.32
CA SER A 249 -22.86 -30.63 19.10
C SER A 249 -21.82 -31.71 19.37
N HIS A 250 -21.44 -32.47 18.35
CA HIS A 250 -20.43 -33.52 18.46
C HIS A 250 -19.36 -33.35 17.37
N PHE A 251 -18.11 -33.19 17.83
CA PHE A 251 -16.92 -33.26 16.99
C PHE A 251 -15.94 -34.26 17.60
N PRO A 252 -15.32 -35.19 16.81
CA PRO A 252 -14.43 -36.18 17.38
C PRO A 252 -13.27 -35.67 18.19
N PHE A 253 -12.79 -34.48 17.85
CA PHE A 253 -11.60 -33.83 18.42
C PHE A 253 -11.89 -32.83 19.55
N THR A 254 -13.16 -32.65 19.95
CA THR A 254 -13.54 -31.77 21.07
C THR A 254 -14.56 -32.41 22.00
N GLU A 255 -14.46 -32.11 23.32
CA GLU A 255 -15.41 -32.51 24.35
C GLU A 255 -15.31 -31.58 25.57
N PRO A 256 -16.37 -30.80 25.92
CA PRO A 256 -17.63 -30.66 25.20
C PRO A 256 -17.49 -29.89 23.89
N SER A 257 -18.38 -30.20 22.95
CA SER A 257 -18.48 -29.54 21.65
C SER A 257 -19.74 -28.70 21.56
N ALA A 258 -19.69 -27.60 20.83
CA ALA A 258 -20.84 -26.75 20.57
C ALA A 258 -20.77 -26.09 19.19
N GLU A 259 -21.92 -25.84 18.62
CA GLU A 259 -22.10 -24.91 17.51
C GLU A 259 -22.50 -23.56 18.06
N VAL A 260 -22.04 -22.50 17.40
CA VAL A 260 -22.29 -21.10 17.83
C VAL A 260 -23.15 -20.41 16.79
N ASP A 261 -24.29 -19.92 17.26
CA ASP A 261 -25.19 -19.09 16.50
C ASP A 261 -25.15 -17.66 17.02
N ILE A 262 -25.30 -16.70 16.11
CA ILE A 262 -25.43 -15.27 16.43
C ILE A 262 -26.79 -14.74 16.02
N GLY A 263 -27.28 -13.78 16.78
CA GLY A 263 -28.56 -13.12 16.51
C GLY A 263 -28.46 -12.19 15.32
N TYR A 264 -29.48 -12.20 14.48
CA TYR A 264 -29.64 -11.22 13.38
C TYR A 264 -31.10 -10.87 13.15
N GLU A 265 -31.33 -9.77 12.45
CA GLU A 265 -32.62 -9.38 11.90
C GLU A 265 -32.53 -9.04 10.43
N MET A 266 -33.65 -9.19 9.72
CA MET A 266 -33.77 -8.72 8.33
C MET A 266 -34.43 -7.35 8.32
N LYS A 267 -33.72 -6.33 7.81
CA LYS A 267 -34.26 -4.98 7.66
C LYS A 267 -33.95 -4.45 6.27
N ASP A 268 -34.98 -4.05 5.53
CA ASP A 268 -34.86 -3.56 4.16
C ASP A 268 -34.09 -4.52 3.21
N GLY A 269 -34.27 -5.83 3.38
CA GLY A 269 -33.59 -6.86 2.60
C GLY A 269 -32.11 -7.07 2.94
N LYS A 270 -31.61 -6.45 4.02
CA LYS A 270 -30.24 -6.62 4.54
C LYS A 270 -30.23 -7.37 5.86
N ILE A 271 -29.22 -8.22 6.05
CA ILE A 271 -28.94 -8.87 7.32
C ILE A 271 -28.24 -7.87 8.23
N ILE A 272 -28.78 -7.64 9.43
CA ILE A 272 -28.18 -6.84 10.48
C ILE A 272 -27.83 -7.78 11.64
N ILE A 273 -26.55 -7.96 11.88
CA ILE A 273 -26.02 -8.79 12.97
C ILE A 273 -26.13 -8.01 14.29
N GLY A 274 -26.52 -8.68 15.38
CA GLY A 274 -26.58 -8.09 16.71
C GLY A 274 -27.56 -8.74 17.66
N GLU A 275 -28.60 -8.02 18.04
CA GLU A 275 -29.58 -8.44 19.05
C GLU A 275 -30.90 -8.98 18.46
N GLY A 276 -30.96 -9.24 17.15
CA GLY A 276 -32.12 -9.79 16.45
C GLY A 276 -32.58 -11.15 16.99
N ASP A 277 -33.80 -11.56 16.61
CA ASP A 277 -34.42 -12.80 17.10
C ASP A 277 -34.23 -14.00 16.17
N GLN A 278 -33.66 -13.78 14.98
CA GLN A 278 -33.24 -14.83 14.06
C GLN A 278 -31.82 -15.30 14.38
N TRP A 279 -31.49 -16.53 14.00
CA TRP A 279 -30.21 -17.15 14.33
C TRP A 279 -29.44 -17.56 13.08
N LEU A 280 -28.17 -17.17 13.02
CA LEU A 280 -27.21 -17.56 11.99
C LEU A 280 -26.11 -18.39 12.65
N GLU A 281 -25.96 -19.64 12.22
CA GLU A 281 -24.83 -20.48 12.59
C GLU A 281 -23.56 -19.97 11.92
N ILE A 282 -22.48 -19.80 12.69
CA ILE A 282 -21.23 -19.22 12.17
C ILE A 282 -20.01 -20.11 12.37
N LEU A 283 -19.97 -20.96 13.40
CA LEU A 283 -18.81 -21.81 13.68
C LEU A 283 -19.13 -22.95 14.64
N GLY A 284 -18.27 -23.98 14.61
CA GLY A 284 -18.16 -25.01 15.64
C GLY A 284 -17.03 -24.71 16.61
N CYS A 285 -17.17 -25.10 17.86
CA CYS A 285 -16.16 -24.91 18.90
C CYS A 285 -16.21 -26.02 19.97
N GLY A 286 -15.18 -26.07 20.79
CA GLY A 286 -15.16 -26.98 21.94
C GLY A 286 -13.84 -26.96 22.70
N MET A 287 -13.80 -27.70 23.80
CA MET A 287 -12.54 -28.00 24.50
C MET A 287 -11.86 -29.17 23.78
N VAL A 288 -10.54 -29.06 23.61
CA VAL A 288 -9.77 -30.14 22.92
C VAL A 288 -9.98 -31.47 23.64
N HIS A 289 -10.33 -32.51 22.87
CA HIS A 289 -10.56 -33.83 23.41
C HIS A 289 -9.28 -34.41 24.05
N PRO A 290 -9.32 -35.06 25.23
CA PRO A 290 -8.13 -35.59 25.90
C PRO A 290 -7.28 -36.54 25.04
N ASN A 291 -7.90 -37.30 24.11
CA ASN A 291 -7.16 -38.20 23.21
C ASN A 291 -6.30 -37.44 22.18
N VAL A 292 -6.67 -36.21 21.81
CA VAL A 292 -5.87 -35.36 20.89
C VAL A 292 -4.63 -34.81 21.60
N LEU A 293 -4.67 -34.71 22.95
CA LEU A 293 -3.55 -34.20 23.77
C LEU A 293 -2.58 -35.28 24.23
N LYS A 294 -2.85 -36.58 23.95
CA LYS A 294 -1.99 -37.72 24.28
C LYS A 294 -0.96 -37.98 23.21
#